data_f89bf3a25ae120b8ffaf68b570323ced
#
_entry.id   f89bf3a25ae120b8ffaf68b570323ced
#
_cell.length_a   1.000
_cell.length_b   1.000
_cell.length_c   1.000
_cell.angle_alpha   90.00
_cell.angle_beta   90.00
_cell.angle_gamma   90.00
#
_symmetry.space_group_name_H-M   'P 1'
#
loop_
_entity.id
_entity.type
_entity.pdbx_description
1 polymer ?
#
loop_
_entity_poly.entity_id
_entity_poly.type
_entity_poly.pdbx_seq_one_letter_code
_entity_poly.pdbx_strand_id
1 'polypeptide(L)'
;MKTIARISVLLILLLPILMLAHHAHAAIRTVTGTVTKVSDGDTIQVVTPEQTKLKIRLYGIDAPETPKINRQSGQVHQPGQHFSEESWKALKDKIMGKQVKLEILDIDKYRRMVCMVWLDGRNINLEMVREGFAEAFIEYLKPPYKSEFMKAEQEARAGGKNIWSLLEHERPREFRKRLKEKGGE
;
A
#
# COMPACT_ATOMS: atom_id res chain seq x y z
N MET A 1 -17.68 -45.63 -41.00
CA MET A 1 -18.30 -44.31 -40.80
C MET A 1 -18.81 -44.00 -39.38
N LYS A 2 -18.86 -44.95 -38.46
CA LYS A 2 -19.35 -44.71 -37.05
C LYS A 2 -18.30 -44.17 -36.07
N THR A 3 -17.01 -44.25 -36.37
CA THR A 3 -15.90 -43.88 -35.45
C THR A 3 -15.60 -42.37 -35.47
N ILE A 4 -15.77 -41.69 -36.60
CA ILE A 4 -15.48 -40.26 -36.75
C ILE A 4 -16.50 -39.39 -36.02
N ALA A 5 -17.77 -39.81 -35.95
CA ALA A 5 -18.83 -39.07 -35.26
C ALA A 5 -18.63 -39.04 -33.72
N ARG A 6 -18.03 -40.10 -33.14
CA ARG A 6 -17.76 -40.16 -31.68
C ARG A 6 -16.63 -39.25 -31.23
N ILE A 7 -15.61 -39.04 -32.05
CA ILE A 7 -14.48 -38.14 -31.76
C ILE A 7 -14.93 -36.69 -31.80
N SER A 8 -15.78 -36.32 -32.80
CA SER A 8 -16.29 -34.95 -32.90
C SER A 8 -17.20 -34.51 -31.76
N VAL A 9 -18.01 -35.44 -31.22
CA VAL A 9 -18.86 -35.15 -30.03
C VAL A 9 -18.03 -34.97 -28.76
N LEU A 10 -16.96 -35.76 -28.60
CA LEU A 10 -16.07 -35.65 -27.45
C LEU A 10 -15.28 -34.32 -27.44
N LEU A 11 -14.87 -33.85 -28.63
CA LEU A 11 -14.16 -32.58 -28.80
C LEU A 11 -15.06 -31.37 -28.51
N ILE A 12 -16.35 -31.43 -28.88
CA ILE A 12 -17.33 -30.37 -28.65
C ILE A 12 -17.69 -30.26 -27.17
N LEU A 13 -17.68 -31.37 -26.41
CA LEU A 13 -17.93 -31.35 -24.97
C LEU A 13 -16.74 -30.87 -24.13
N LEU A 14 -15.50 -30.96 -24.65
CA LEU A 14 -14.28 -30.47 -23.96
C LEU A 14 -14.08 -28.96 -24.10
N LEU A 15 -14.57 -28.35 -25.17
CA LEU A 15 -14.41 -26.92 -25.45
C LEU A 15 -15.04 -26.01 -24.36
N PRO A 16 -16.27 -26.24 -23.86
CA PRO A 16 -16.85 -25.41 -22.81
C PRO A 16 -16.18 -25.60 -21.45
N ILE A 17 -15.60 -26.77 -21.16
CA ILE A 17 -14.86 -27.00 -19.91
C ILE A 17 -13.55 -26.23 -19.93
N LEU A 18 -12.88 -26.11 -21.05
CA LEU A 18 -11.65 -25.31 -21.20
C LEU A 18 -11.92 -23.81 -21.09
N MET A 19 -13.10 -23.34 -21.53
CA MET A 19 -13.51 -21.93 -21.39
C MET A 19 -13.92 -21.54 -19.96
N LEU A 20 -14.41 -22.48 -19.14
CA LEU A 20 -14.70 -22.19 -17.72
C LEU A 20 -13.43 -22.04 -16.86
N ALA A 21 -12.31 -22.61 -17.28
CA ALA A 21 -11.06 -22.54 -16.52
C ALA A 21 -10.36 -21.17 -16.57
N HIS A 22 -10.77 -20.25 -17.45
CA HIS A 22 -10.11 -18.96 -17.66
C HIS A 22 -10.65 -17.81 -16.80
N HIS A 23 -11.59 -18.04 -15.88
CA HIS A 23 -12.17 -17.01 -15.02
C HIS A 23 -11.84 -17.17 -13.55
N ALA A 24 -10.75 -17.84 -13.20
CA ALA A 24 -10.17 -17.72 -11.87
C ALA A 24 -9.51 -16.34 -11.72
N HIS A 25 -10.31 -15.29 -11.71
CA HIS A 25 -9.89 -14.02 -11.16
C HIS A 25 -9.52 -14.30 -9.70
N ALA A 26 -8.26 -14.07 -9.35
CA ALA A 26 -7.87 -14.10 -7.95
C ALA A 26 -8.85 -13.20 -7.19
N ALA A 27 -9.68 -13.80 -6.34
CA ALA A 27 -10.68 -13.06 -5.60
C ALA A 27 -9.95 -12.00 -4.77
N ILE A 28 -10.20 -10.73 -5.08
CA ILE A 28 -9.68 -9.62 -4.30
C ILE A 28 -10.18 -9.82 -2.88
N ARG A 29 -9.28 -10.16 -1.97
CA ARG A 29 -9.63 -10.34 -0.57
C ARG A 29 -9.85 -8.97 0.04
N THR A 30 -11.08 -8.67 0.42
CA THR A 30 -11.43 -7.44 1.11
C THR A 30 -11.76 -7.74 2.57
N VAL A 31 -11.28 -6.90 3.46
CA VAL A 31 -11.56 -6.93 4.89
C VAL A 31 -11.96 -5.53 5.33
N THR A 32 -12.90 -5.41 6.24
CA THR A 32 -13.24 -4.13 6.89
C THR A 32 -12.72 -4.13 8.32
N GLY A 33 -12.42 -2.95 8.85
CA GLY A 33 -12.03 -2.81 10.25
C GLY A 33 -11.79 -1.36 10.65
N THR A 34 -11.67 -1.13 11.95
CA THR A 34 -11.44 0.20 12.51
C THR A 34 -9.94 0.46 12.66
N VAL A 35 -9.49 1.62 12.21
CA VAL A 35 -8.09 2.05 12.39
C VAL A 35 -7.85 2.44 13.85
N THR A 36 -7.00 1.67 14.53
CA THR A 36 -6.69 1.89 15.96
C THR A 36 -5.32 2.52 16.20
N LYS A 37 -4.46 2.55 15.18
CA LYS A 37 -3.14 3.17 15.26
C LYS A 37 -2.65 3.57 13.87
N VAL A 38 -2.01 4.72 13.78
CA VAL A 38 -1.17 5.15 12.66
C VAL A 38 0.26 5.18 13.17
N SER A 39 1.17 4.42 12.53
CA SER A 39 2.57 4.30 12.97
C SER A 39 3.48 5.31 12.28
N ASP A 40 3.24 5.53 10.99
CA ASP A 40 3.92 6.48 10.11
C ASP A 40 2.98 6.85 8.95
N GLY A 41 3.47 7.54 7.93
CA GLY A 41 2.64 8.00 6.80
C GLY A 41 2.15 6.89 5.85
N ASP A 42 2.49 5.62 6.09
CA ASP A 42 2.09 4.50 5.23
C ASP A 42 1.85 3.17 5.96
N THR A 43 1.89 3.19 7.28
CA THR A 43 1.71 1.98 8.12
C THR A 43 0.67 2.22 9.20
N ILE A 44 -0.36 1.37 9.23
CA ILE A 44 -1.47 1.46 10.18
C ILE A 44 -1.73 0.12 10.87
N GLN A 45 -2.48 0.17 11.96
CA GLN A 45 -3.08 -1.00 12.60
C GLN A 45 -4.60 -0.88 12.53
N VAL A 46 -5.23 -1.97 12.13
CA VAL A 46 -6.69 -2.08 12.01
C VAL A 46 -7.17 -3.23 12.89
N VAL A 47 -8.30 -3.06 13.53
CA VAL A 47 -8.99 -4.12 14.27
C VAL A 47 -10.27 -4.47 13.53
N THR A 48 -10.42 -5.74 13.17
CA THR A 48 -11.61 -6.25 12.48
C THR A 48 -12.79 -6.40 13.46
N PRO A 49 -14.04 -6.58 12.97
CA PRO A 49 -15.18 -6.89 13.84
C PRO A 49 -14.95 -8.11 14.73
N GLU A 50 -14.17 -9.10 14.26
CA GLU A 50 -13.80 -10.32 15.00
C GLU A 50 -12.65 -10.09 16.00
N GLN A 51 -12.32 -8.82 16.30
CA GLN A 51 -11.26 -8.40 17.21
C GLN A 51 -9.84 -8.82 16.79
N THR A 52 -9.65 -9.16 15.51
CA THR A 52 -8.32 -9.48 14.96
C THR A 52 -7.54 -8.20 14.66
N LYS A 53 -6.32 -8.09 15.22
CA LYS A 53 -5.41 -6.97 14.97
C LYS A 53 -4.56 -7.23 13.73
N LEU A 54 -4.70 -6.38 12.71
CA LEU A 54 -3.99 -6.45 11.45
C LEU A 54 -2.99 -5.30 11.35
N LYS A 55 -1.75 -5.60 10.97
CA LYS A 55 -0.75 -4.59 10.56
C LYS A 55 -0.85 -4.41 9.06
N ILE A 56 -1.06 -3.18 8.62
CA ILE A 56 -1.27 -2.83 7.22
C ILE A 56 -0.15 -1.92 6.76
N ARG A 57 0.44 -2.24 5.62
CA ARG A 57 1.28 -1.36 4.81
C ARG A 57 0.43 -0.84 3.64
N LEU A 58 0.34 0.45 3.50
CA LEU A 58 -0.38 1.05 2.37
C LEU A 58 0.35 0.69 1.07
N TYR A 59 -0.38 0.07 0.13
CA TYR A 59 0.15 -0.37 -1.15
C TYR A 59 0.55 0.81 -2.03
N GLY A 60 1.69 0.66 -2.72
CA GLY A 60 2.11 1.56 -3.79
C GLY A 60 2.61 2.93 -3.35
N ILE A 61 2.79 3.16 -2.04
CA ILE A 61 3.34 4.42 -1.52
C ILE A 61 4.53 4.19 -0.60
N ASP A 62 5.38 5.20 -0.47
CA ASP A 62 6.51 5.24 0.46
C ASP A 62 6.54 6.62 1.13
N ALA A 63 6.30 6.65 2.42
CA ALA A 63 6.22 7.89 3.20
C ALA A 63 7.53 8.15 3.97
N PRO A 64 7.84 9.40 4.31
CA PRO A 64 8.97 9.74 5.16
C PRO A 64 8.94 8.99 6.48
N GLU A 65 10.11 8.47 6.87
CA GLU A 65 10.30 7.66 8.09
C GLU A 65 10.18 8.51 9.34
N THR A 66 9.30 8.13 10.25
CA THR A 66 9.20 8.75 11.59
C THR A 66 10.39 8.37 12.47
N PRO A 67 10.78 9.23 13.44
CA PRO A 67 11.86 8.90 14.36
C PRO A 67 11.50 7.68 15.19
N LYS A 68 12.50 6.82 15.48
CA LYS A 68 12.32 5.71 16.41
C LYS A 68 12.87 6.11 17.79
N ILE A 69 11.99 6.05 18.77
CA ILE A 69 12.26 6.45 20.15
C ILE A 69 12.29 5.18 21.02
N ASN A 70 13.32 5.04 21.83
CA ASN A 70 13.33 4.03 22.88
C ASN A 70 12.26 4.38 23.92
N ARG A 71 11.27 3.49 24.11
CA ARG A 71 10.13 3.73 24.98
C ARG A 71 10.50 3.82 26.47
N GLN A 72 11.64 3.23 26.87
CA GLN A 72 12.08 3.24 28.28
C GLN A 72 12.89 4.50 28.61
N SER A 73 13.78 4.92 27.70
CA SER A 73 14.68 6.07 27.93
C SER A 73 14.17 7.38 27.33
N GLY A 74 13.19 7.34 26.43
CA GLY A 74 12.74 8.50 25.67
C GLY A 74 13.76 8.99 24.61
N GLN A 75 14.90 8.33 24.47
CA GLN A 75 15.95 8.73 23.54
C GLN A 75 15.60 8.34 22.09
N VAL A 76 15.87 9.24 21.18
CA VAL A 76 15.79 8.97 19.73
C VAL A 76 17.01 8.12 19.34
N HIS A 77 16.78 6.86 18.97
CA HIS A 77 17.84 5.96 18.49
C HIS A 77 17.92 5.90 16.95
N GLN A 78 16.89 6.38 16.25
CA GLN A 78 16.91 6.57 14.81
C GLN A 78 16.23 7.90 14.48
N PRO A 79 16.90 8.83 13.77
CA PRO A 79 16.29 10.10 13.38
C PRO A 79 15.12 9.88 12.43
N GLY A 80 14.19 10.82 12.38
CA GLY A 80 13.15 10.89 11.36
C GLY A 80 13.63 11.67 10.13
N GLN A 81 12.86 11.59 9.06
CA GLN A 81 13.02 12.43 7.86
C GLN A 81 12.22 13.72 7.98
N HIS A 82 12.59 14.72 7.20
CA HIS A 82 11.74 15.88 6.98
C HIS A 82 10.35 15.43 6.51
N PHE A 83 9.29 16.15 6.90
CA PHE A 83 7.89 15.83 6.63
C PHE A 83 7.38 14.50 7.18
N SER A 84 8.14 13.79 8.03
CA SER A 84 7.66 12.52 8.60
C SER A 84 6.50 12.72 9.58
N GLU A 85 6.51 13.80 10.36
CA GLU A 85 5.44 14.14 11.29
C GLU A 85 4.18 14.61 10.55
N GLU A 86 4.35 15.47 9.55
CA GLU A 86 3.25 15.96 8.71
C GLU A 86 2.58 14.82 7.93
N SER A 87 3.37 13.90 7.38
CA SER A 87 2.87 12.72 6.70
C SER A 87 2.09 11.80 7.65
N TRP A 88 2.66 11.51 8.83
CA TRP A 88 1.97 10.75 9.87
C TRP A 88 0.67 11.43 10.30
N LYS A 89 0.71 12.74 10.55
CA LYS A 89 -0.46 13.53 10.95
C LYS A 89 -1.53 13.53 9.87
N ALA A 90 -1.16 13.74 8.61
CA ALA A 90 -2.09 13.72 7.48
C ALA A 90 -2.84 12.40 7.37
N LEU A 91 -2.13 11.26 7.45
CA LEU A 91 -2.76 9.95 7.44
C LEU A 91 -3.66 9.75 8.66
N LYS A 92 -3.19 10.13 9.84
CA LYS A 92 -3.96 10.03 11.10
C LYS A 92 -5.27 10.83 11.03
N ASP A 93 -5.22 12.08 10.59
CA ASP A 93 -6.40 12.94 10.49
C ASP A 93 -7.43 12.40 9.48
N LYS A 94 -6.95 11.73 8.43
CA LYS A 94 -7.83 11.10 7.43
C LYS A 94 -8.59 9.90 7.97
N ILE A 95 -7.93 9.00 8.74
CA ILE A 95 -8.48 7.64 8.97
C ILE A 95 -8.49 7.17 10.43
N MET A 96 -7.86 7.86 11.38
CA MET A 96 -7.82 7.39 12.76
C MET A 96 -9.21 7.27 13.36
N GLY A 97 -9.50 6.11 13.97
CA GLY A 97 -10.80 5.79 14.57
C GLY A 97 -11.91 5.47 13.56
N LYS A 98 -11.64 5.57 12.26
CA LYS A 98 -12.63 5.32 11.22
C LYS A 98 -12.63 3.87 10.77
N GLN A 99 -13.80 3.38 10.31
CA GLN A 99 -13.91 2.10 9.67
C GLN A 99 -13.47 2.22 8.21
N VAL A 100 -12.49 1.41 7.81
CA VAL A 100 -11.95 1.37 6.45
C VAL A 100 -12.18 0.02 5.80
N LYS A 101 -12.28 0.02 4.48
CA LYS A 101 -12.23 -1.19 3.65
C LYS A 101 -10.80 -1.39 3.16
N LEU A 102 -10.26 -2.56 3.40
CA LEU A 102 -8.92 -2.99 2.99
C LEU A 102 -9.05 -3.93 1.78
N GLU A 103 -8.43 -3.57 0.68
CA GLU A 103 -8.23 -4.46 -0.46
C GLU A 103 -6.82 -5.05 -0.34
N ILE A 104 -6.73 -6.33 0.00
CA ILE A 104 -5.46 -7.01 0.26
C ILE A 104 -4.86 -7.43 -1.07
N LEU A 105 -3.69 -6.87 -1.38
CA LEU A 105 -2.97 -7.11 -2.64
C LEU A 105 -1.76 -8.04 -2.46
N ASP A 106 -1.14 -8.03 -1.25
CA ASP A 106 0.04 -8.84 -0.95
C ASP A 106 0.25 -8.99 0.57
N ILE A 107 1.24 -9.78 0.96
CA ILE A 107 1.77 -9.88 2.32
C ILE A 107 3.29 -9.72 2.24
N ASP A 108 3.83 -8.73 2.93
CA ASP A 108 5.26 -8.46 2.90
C ASP A 108 6.09 -9.42 3.79
N LYS A 109 7.42 -9.36 3.66
CA LYS A 109 8.36 -10.18 4.44
C LYS A 109 8.29 -9.95 5.96
N TYR A 110 7.68 -8.86 6.41
CA TYR A 110 7.44 -8.55 7.81
C TYR A 110 6.05 -8.99 8.28
N ARG A 111 5.33 -9.76 7.45
CA ARG A 111 3.97 -10.26 7.71
C ARG A 111 2.93 -9.14 7.86
N ARG A 112 3.16 -7.97 7.24
CA ARG A 112 2.15 -6.94 7.11
C ARG A 112 1.30 -7.21 5.87
N MET A 113 0.01 -7.00 5.96
CA MET A 113 -0.85 -7.00 4.77
C MET A 113 -0.60 -5.73 3.97
N VAL A 114 -0.31 -5.88 2.68
CA VAL A 114 -0.10 -4.76 1.75
C VAL A 114 -1.44 -4.47 1.09
N CYS A 115 -2.03 -3.33 1.43
CA CYS A 115 -3.42 -3.04 1.09
C CYS A 115 -3.61 -1.69 0.40
N MET A 116 -4.60 -1.65 -0.50
CA MET A 116 -5.29 -0.42 -0.81
C MET A 116 -6.30 -0.13 0.30
N VAL A 117 -6.28 1.08 0.85
CA VAL A 117 -7.14 1.53 1.95
C VAL A 117 -8.21 2.47 1.41
N TRP A 118 -9.47 2.09 1.60
CA TRP A 118 -10.63 2.82 1.13
C TRP A 118 -11.44 3.34 2.31
N LEU A 119 -11.80 4.62 2.26
CA LEU A 119 -12.72 5.26 3.20
C LEU A 119 -13.79 6.01 2.41
N ASP A 120 -15.06 5.61 2.56
CA ASP A 120 -16.20 6.26 1.89
C ASP A 120 -15.99 6.44 0.37
N GLY A 121 -15.47 5.42 -0.30
CA GLY A 121 -15.15 5.41 -1.72
C GLY A 121 -13.86 6.15 -2.11
N ARG A 122 -13.17 6.78 -1.18
CA ARG A 122 -11.90 7.50 -1.39
C ARG A 122 -10.72 6.53 -1.26
N ASN A 123 -9.76 6.63 -2.18
CA ASN A 123 -8.49 5.90 -2.11
C ASN A 123 -7.49 6.70 -1.27
N ILE A 124 -7.28 6.30 -0.01
CA ILE A 124 -6.42 7.00 0.93
C ILE A 124 -4.94 6.95 0.51
N ASN A 125 -4.49 5.82 -0.05
CA ASN A 125 -3.12 5.68 -0.55
C ASN A 125 -2.84 6.74 -1.64
N LEU A 126 -3.74 6.88 -2.60
CA LEU A 126 -3.62 7.84 -3.69
C LEU A 126 -3.68 9.28 -3.20
N GLU A 127 -4.51 9.58 -2.22
CA GLU A 127 -4.58 10.91 -1.62
C GLU A 127 -3.26 11.32 -0.97
N MET A 128 -2.61 10.41 -0.24
CA MET A 128 -1.30 10.67 0.37
C MET A 128 -0.25 11.07 -0.67
N VAL A 129 -0.27 10.42 -1.85
CA VAL A 129 0.62 10.79 -2.96
C VAL A 129 0.22 12.12 -3.59
N ARG A 130 -1.06 12.32 -3.91
CA ARG A 130 -1.58 13.54 -4.58
C ARG A 130 -1.37 14.81 -3.75
N GLU A 131 -1.40 14.66 -2.44
CA GLU A 131 -1.15 15.75 -1.50
C GLU A 131 0.34 15.93 -1.18
N GLY A 132 1.22 15.04 -1.67
CA GLY A 132 2.67 15.12 -1.46
C GLY A 132 3.12 14.71 -0.05
N PHE A 133 2.37 13.86 0.65
CA PHE A 133 2.76 13.28 1.94
C PHE A 133 3.48 11.94 1.81
N ALA A 134 3.47 11.34 0.61
CA ALA A 134 4.21 10.13 0.29
C ALA A 134 4.64 10.15 -1.19
N GLU A 135 5.68 9.38 -1.52
CA GLU A 135 6.04 9.07 -2.91
C GLU A 135 5.19 7.94 -3.46
N ALA A 136 5.01 7.90 -4.78
CA ALA A 136 4.56 6.69 -5.46
C ALA A 136 5.69 5.66 -5.50
N PHE A 137 5.46 4.47 -4.92
CA PHE A 137 6.46 3.40 -4.94
C PHE A 137 6.37 2.60 -6.25
N ILE A 138 6.79 3.24 -7.34
CA ILE A 138 6.58 2.83 -8.74
C ILE A 138 7.05 1.39 -9.03
N GLU A 139 8.09 0.92 -8.36
CA GLU A 139 8.66 -0.42 -8.53
C GLU A 139 7.68 -1.53 -8.14
N TYR A 140 6.80 -1.25 -7.18
CA TYR A 140 5.80 -2.20 -6.67
C TYR A 140 4.40 -1.98 -7.24
N LEU A 141 4.16 -0.83 -7.87
CA LEU A 141 2.88 -0.51 -8.49
C LEU A 141 2.66 -1.33 -9.77
N LYS A 142 1.51 -2.01 -9.82
CA LYS A 142 1.05 -2.79 -10.97
C LYS A 142 -0.21 -2.16 -11.59
N PRO A 143 -0.54 -2.46 -12.85
CA PRO A 143 -1.85 -2.14 -13.39
C PRO A 143 -2.98 -2.74 -12.52
N PRO A 144 -4.12 -2.05 -12.40
CA PRO A 144 -4.50 -0.78 -13.05
C PRO A 144 -3.98 0.47 -12.33
N TYR A 145 -3.41 0.37 -11.11
CA TYR A 145 -3.11 1.49 -10.22
C TYR A 145 -1.93 2.36 -10.66
N LYS A 146 -0.94 1.76 -11.35
CA LYS A 146 0.35 2.40 -11.61
C LYS A 146 0.25 3.78 -12.27
N SER A 147 -0.54 3.91 -13.32
CA SER A 147 -0.68 5.16 -14.06
C SER A 147 -1.29 6.28 -13.22
N GLU A 148 -2.27 5.96 -12.39
CA GLU A 148 -2.96 6.94 -11.55
C GLU A 148 -2.04 7.48 -10.44
N PHE A 149 -1.25 6.60 -9.79
CA PHE A 149 -0.29 7.00 -8.76
C PHE A 149 0.85 7.84 -9.34
N MET A 150 1.37 7.47 -10.52
CA MET A 150 2.40 8.26 -11.21
C MET A 150 1.90 9.66 -11.57
N LYS A 151 0.66 9.77 -12.06
CA LYS A 151 0.03 11.05 -12.36
C LYS A 151 -0.14 11.89 -11.11
N ALA A 152 -0.64 11.30 -10.02
CA ALA A 152 -0.83 11.98 -8.74
C ALA A 152 0.49 12.51 -8.18
N GLU A 153 1.58 11.74 -8.26
CA GLU A 153 2.92 12.20 -7.86
C GLU A 153 3.41 13.34 -8.74
N GLN A 154 3.23 13.25 -10.05
CA GLN A 154 3.62 14.32 -10.98
C GLN A 154 2.88 15.62 -10.66
N GLU A 155 1.59 15.57 -10.37
CA GLU A 155 0.79 16.73 -9.95
C GLU A 155 1.27 17.31 -8.61
N ALA A 156 1.63 16.46 -7.65
CA ALA A 156 2.15 16.89 -6.35
C ALA A 156 3.52 17.58 -6.49
N ARG A 157 4.42 17.01 -7.31
CA ARG A 157 5.75 17.58 -7.63
C ARG A 157 5.62 18.92 -8.32
N ALA A 158 4.80 19.01 -9.36
CA ALA A 158 4.58 20.25 -10.11
C ALA A 158 4.02 21.39 -9.24
N GLY A 159 3.20 21.02 -8.23
CA GLY A 159 2.65 21.97 -7.26
C GLY A 159 3.58 22.26 -6.06
N GLY A 160 4.75 21.66 -5.96
CA GLY A 160 5.66 21.85 -4.82
C GLY A 160 5.03 21.45 -3.48
N LYS A 161 4.19 20.40 -3.44
CA LYS A 161 3.41 20.06 -2.26
C LYS A 161 4.22 19.27 -1.24
N ASN A 162 4.21 19.68 0.01
CA ASN A 162 4.79 18.98 1.17
C ASN A 162 6.22 18.47 0.91
N ILE A 163 6.48 17.15 0.81
CA ILE A 163 7.81 16.61 0.54
C ILE A 163 8.45 17.18 -0.73
N TRP A 164 7.67 17.61 -1.69
CA TRP A 164 8.11 18.19 -2.96
C TRP A 164 8.39 19.69 -2.89
N SER A 165 8.17 20.33 -1.73
CA SER A 165 8.60 21.72 -1.48
C SER A 165 10.09 21.83 -1.14
N LEU A 166 10.75 20.71 -0.79
CA LEU A 166 12.17 20.65 -0.51
C LEU A 166 12.98 20.73 -1.81
N LEU A 167 14.01 21.57 -1.83
CA LEU A 167 14.98 21.65 -2.93
C LEU A 167 15.71 20.32 -3.15
N GLU A 168 16.03 19.63 -2.06
CA GLU A 168 16.63 18.30 -2.06
C GLU A 168 15.75 17.37 -1.21
N HIS A 169 14.95 16.58 -1.87
CA HIS A 169 14.12 15.58 -1.21
C HIS A 169 14.86 14.22 -1.21
N GLU A 170 15.33 13.79 -0.03
CA GLU A 170 15.85 12.44 0.14
C GLU A 170 14.70 11.43 0.16
N ARG A 171 14.71 10.48 -0.77
CA ARG A 171 13.68 9.44 -0.85
C ARG A 171 13.68 8.55 0.40
N PRO A 172 12.52 8.11 0.91
CA PRO A 172 12.46 7.26 2.10
C PRO A 172 13.31 5.98 1.97
N ARG A 173 13.36 5.39 0.78
CA ARG A 173 14.20 4.24 0.48
C ARG A 173 15.70 4.55 0.64
N GLU A 174 16.17 5.70 0.16
CA GLU A 174 17.58 6.13 0.25
C GLU A 174 17.95 6.44 1.69
N PHE A 175 17.05 7.12 2.42
CA PHE A 175 17.20 7.35 3.85
C PHE A 175 17.39 6.04 4.63
N ARG A 176 16.53 5.03 4.40
CA ARG A 176 16.68 3.71 5.04
C ARG A 176 17.99 3.02 4.68
N LYS A 177 18.45 3.16 3.42
CA LYS A 177 19.73 2.61 2.96
C LYS A 177 20.90 3.27 3.70
N ARG A 178 20.94 4.60 3.72
CA ARG A 178 21.97 5.40 4.41
C ARG A 178 22.06 5.08 5.92
N LEU A 179 20.91 4.88 6.57
CA LEU A 179 20.89 4.49 8.00
C LEU A 179 21.49 3.10 8.25
N LYS A 180 21.27 2.14 7.34
CA LYS A 180 21.86 0.80 7.45
C LYS A 180 23.38 0.83 7.27
N GLU A 181 23.86 1.64 6.35
CA GLU A 181 25.29 1.80 6.10
C GLU A 181 26.00 2.42 7.30
N LYS A 182 25.37 3.40 7.99
CA LYS A 182 25.92 4.02 9.21
C LYS A 182 25.80 3.17 10.47
N GLY A 183 24.88 2.23 10.53
CA GLY A 183 24.67 1.35 11.68
C GLY A 183 25.37 0.00 11.56
N GLY A 184 26.12 -0.23 10.48
CA GLY A 184 26.94 -1.42 10.23
C GLY A 184 28.43 -1.21 10.48
N GLU A 185 28.82 -0.01 10.95
CA GLU A 185 30.12 0.29 11.53
C GLU A 185 30.02 0.20 13.08
#